data_b7554bdf6bcadadf38f6b991a6e4be06
#
_entry.id   b7554bdf6bcadadf38f6b991a6e4be06
#
_cell.length_a   1.000
_cell.length_b   1.000
_cell.length_c   1.000
_cell.angle_alpha   90.00
_cell.angle_beta   90.00
_cell.angle_gamma   90.00
#
_symmetry.space_group_name_H-M   'P 1'
#
loop_
_entity.id
_entity.type
_entity.pdbx_description
1 polymer ?
#
loop_
_entity_poly.entity_id
_entity_poly.type
_entity_poly.pdbx_seq_one_letter_code
_entity_poly.pdbx_strand_id
1 'polypeptide(L)'
;MFNQQMAAEFAKCDDLIFLCGHYEGIDERVLEETVTDYVSIGDYVLTGGELPSMVMIDAISRLVPGVLHNDISAETESFHGNLLEYPQYSRPVEWHDKKVPEVLMSGNQKKIDAWRLEKSIERTKERRPDLYAGFKRLDKCREFLMKNKLLHIDMIELINRGCAEILFEADGEYLLRDMVSKVCFHTRPDEGGSKLIDLVQENVTKSVDKYSSQHIPENVTDQIVNGIVLHQQRYVELFKANGFNETVECRQAVYTNKEKLSVSGLYRPDGKPMPNGLIIRKLDAADIQEAAPMYPGFDNPDYIIERIEAGAVYGAFFGDNTADDTINTLAGIIGIHEEGSIGMLYVKPQYRHQKLATALETYAFNRALENGWIPYGQIIVGNEASMRLQESMGLHFSKSSVYWMTKNNA
;
A
#
# COMPACT_ATOMS: atom_id res chain seq x y z
N MET A 1 5.37 10.60 20.08
CA MET A 1 3.94 10.49 20.45
C MET A 1 3.33 9.32 19.69
N PHE A 2 2.73 8.36 20.40
CA PHE A 2 2.09 7.20 19.75
C PHE A 2 0.96 7.62 18.81
N ASN A 3 0.90 7.00 17.64
CA ASN A 3 -0.10 7.27 16.62
C ASN A 3 -0.35 6.00 15.79
N GLN A 4 -1.29 6.07 14.84
CA GLN A 4 -1.68 4.92 14.00
C GLN A 4 -0.53 4.40 13.12
N GLN A 5 0.37 5.27 12.69
CA GLN A 5 1.54 4.88 11.88
C GLN A 5 2.51 4.05 12.73
N MET A 6 2.84 4.49 13.96
CA MET A 6 3.67 3.71 14.87
C MET A 6 3.04 2.37 15.23
N ALA A 7 1.71 2.34 15.41
CA ALA A 7 1.01 1.07 15.63
C ALA A 7 1.19 0.10 14.45
N ALA A 8 1.13 0.60 13.22
CA ALA A 8 1.35 -0.21 12.01
C ALA A 8 2.81 -0.67 11.85
N GLU A 9 3.77 0.12 12.32
CA GLU A 9 5.19 -0.27 12.34
C GLU A 9 5.44 -1.36 13.39
N PHE A 10 4.92 -1.21 14.59
CA PHE A 10 5.05 -2.21 15.64
C PHE A 10 4.28 -3.51 15.34
N ALA A 11 3.18 -3.45 14.60
CA ALA A 11 2.45 -4.65 14.18
C ALA A 11 3.24 -5.58 13.24
N LYS A 12 4.35 -5.11 12.68
CA LYS A 12 5.27 -5.90 11.83
C LYS A 12 6.38 -6.59 12.62
N CYS A 13 6.55 -6.26 13.91
CA CYS A 13 7.56 -6.89 14.74
C CYS A 13 7.12 -8.29 15.19
N ASP A 14 8.04 -9.24 15.20
CA ASP A 14 7.79 -10.59 15.69
C ASP A 14 7.49 -10.60 17.18
N ASP A 15 8.21 -9.79 17.96
CA ASP A 15 8.08 -9.67 19.40
C ASP A 15 8.14 -8.20 19.84
N LEU A 16 7.30 -7.82 20.82
CA LEU A 16 7.29 -6.52 21.46
C LEU A 16 7.38 -6.69 22.98
N ILE A 17 8.38 -6.05 23.60
CA ILE A 17 8.55 -6.00 25.05
C ILE A 17 8.22 -4.59 25.54
N PHE A 18 7.22 -4.48 26.42
CA PHE A 18 6.84 -3.22 27.04
C PHE A 18 7.49 -3.08 28.40
N LEU A 19 8.38 -2.10 28.55
CA LEU A 19 8.99 -1.77 29.82
C LEU A 19 8.18 -0.68 30.53
N CYS A 20 7.50 -1.05 31.61
CA CYS A 20 6.64 -0.16 32.39
C CYS A 20 7.33 0.19 33.69
N GLY A 21 7.71 1.47 33.87
CA GLY A 21 8.32 1.96 35.10
C GLY A 21 7.30 2.25 36.17
N HIS A 22 7.70 2.08 37.45
CA HIS A 22 6.97 2.45 38.63
C HIS A 22 7.75 3.46 39.49
N TYR A 23 7.07 4.08 40.43
CA TYR A 23 7.63 5.03 41.41
C TYR A 23 8.30 6.22 40.69
N GLU A 24 9.58 6.47 40.99
CA GLU A 24 10.37 7.58 40.43
C GLU A 24 10.89 7.31 39.01
N GLY A 25 10.66 6.12 38.47
CA GLY A 25 11.10 5.72 37.10
C GLY A 25 12.12 4.58 37.07
N ILE A 26 12.77 4.42 35.95
CA ILE A 26 13.80 3.40 35.69
C ILE A 26 15.14 4.10 35.58
N ASP A 27 16.22 3.47 36.04
CA ASP A 27 17.58 4.00 35.92
C ASP A 27 17.90 4.28 34.44
N GLU A 28 18.28 5.52 34.13
CA GLU A 28 18.53 5.98 32.77
C GLU A 28 19.55 5.11 32.01
N ARG A 29 20.58 4.63 32.74
CA ARG A 29 21.60 3.74 32.14
C ARG A 29 21.02 2.41 31.64
N VAL A 30 19.98 1.90 32.32
CA VAL A 30 19.27 0.69 31.89
C VAL A 30 18.43 1.00 30.64
N LEU A 31 17.78 2.16 30.62
CA LEU A 31 17.00 2.61 29.46
C LEU A 31 17.90 2.79 28.22
N GLU A 32 19.06 3.45 28.38
CA GLU A 32 20.02 3.66 27.30
C GLU A 32 20.59 2.35 26.71
N GLU A 33 20.74 1.30 27.54
CA GLU A 33 21.29 0.01 27.10
C GLU A 33 20.25 -0.95 26.52
N THR A 34 18.97 -0.85 26.92
CA THR A 34 17.98 -1.90 26.64
C THR A 34 16.76 -1.44 25.84
N VAL A 35 16.45 -0.14 25.84
CA VAL A 35 15.24 0.37 25.20
C VAL A 35 15.52 0.83 23.77
N THR A 36 14.78 0.28 22.81
CA THR A 36 14.86 0.69 21.40
C THR A 36 14.01 1.91 21.10
N ASP A 37 12.83 2.03 21.74
CA ASP A 37 11.86 3.09 21.46
C ASP A 37 11.26 3.67 22.74
N TYR A 38 11.26 5.00 22.82
CA TYR A 38 10.59 5.75 23.88
C TYR A 38 9.26 6.29 23.38
N VAL A 39 8.14 5.83 23.95
CA VAL A 39 6.82 6.14 23.45
C VAL A 39 5.94 6.79 24.51
N SER A 40 5.34 7.92 24.19
CA SER A 40 4.30 8.58 24.98
C SER A 40 2.94 8.49 24.29
N ILE A 41 1.86 8.30 25.04
CA ILE A 41 0.49 8.31 24.51
C ILE A 41 -0.21 9.68 24.67
N GLY A 42 0.44 10.67 25.30
CA GLY A 42 -0.12 12.00 25.49
C GLY A 42 0.66 12.84 26.50
N ASP A 43 0.40 14.16 26.49
CA ASP A 43 1.04 15.14 27.37
C ASP A 43 0.29 15.22 28.71
N TYR A 44 0.25 14.12 29.46
CA TYR A 44 -0.33 14.00 30.80
C TYR A 44 0.39 12.92 31.60
N VAL A 45 0.28 12.98 32.90
CA VAL A 45 0.97 12.07 33.82
C VAL A 45 0.03 10.96 34.27
N LEU A 46 0.49 9.73 34.23
CA LEU A 46 -0.17 8.53 34.74
C LEU A 46 0.64 7.93 35.88
N THR A 47 0.03 7.07 36.68
CA THR A 47 0.67 6.43 37.85
C THR A 47 1.68 5.33 37.45
N GLY A 48 1.64 4.84 36.22
CA GLY A 48 2.53 3.80 35.69
C GLY A 48 2.38 3.61 34.19
N GLY A 49 3.20 2.76 33.61
CA GLY A 49 3.24 2.47 32.19
C GLY A 49 2.24 1.42 31.69
N GLU A 50 1.50 0.75 32.60
CA GLU A 50 0.62 -0.37 32.24
C GLU A 50 -0.58 0.08 31.38
N LEU A 51 -1.23 1.19 31.72
CA LEU A 51 -2.35 1.71 30.95
C LEU A 51 -1.91 2.16 29.54
N PRO A 52 -0.81 2.93 29.39
CA PRO A 52 -0.22 3.19 28.08
C PRO A 52 0.05 1.94 27.28
N SER A 53 0.67 0.92 27.89
CA SER A 53 0.96 -0.35 27.22
C SER A 53 -0.31 -1.07 26.75
N MET A 54 -1.36 -1.09 27.56
CA MET A 54 -2.66 -1.66 27.15
C MET A 54 -3.26 -0.94 25.95
N VAL A 55 -3.19 0.40 25.92
CA VAL A 55 -3.65 1.21 24.76
C VAL A 55 -2.84 0.87 23.50
N MET A 56 -1.51 0.75 23.65
CA MET A 56 -0.64 0.40 22.54
C MET A 56 -0.90 -1.03 22.04
N ILE A 57 -1.01 -2.00 22.95
CA ILE A 57 -1.29 -3.40 22.61
C ILE A 57 -2.62 -3.52 21.85
N ASP A 58 -3.68 -2.86 22.33
CA ASP A 58 -4.97 -2.87 21.62
C ASP A 58 -4.85 -2.29 20.21
N ALA A 59 -4.23 -1.11 20.07
CA ALA A 59 -4.06 -0.46 18.77
C ALA A 59 -3.19 -1.27 17.80
N ILE A 60 -2.11 -1.91 18.30
CA ILE A 60 -1.18 -2.72 17.49
C ILE A 60 -1.83 -4.02 17.06
N SER A 61 -2.45 -4.76 18.00
CA SER A 61 -3.01 -6.07 17.72
C SER A 61 -4.16 -6.03 16.72
N ARG A 62 -4.91 -4.94 16.63
CA ARG A 62 -5.95 -4.74 15.61
C ARG A 62 -5.40 -4.71 14.17
N LEU A 63 -4.10 -4.43 14.00
CA LEU A 63 -3.41 -4.36 12.71
C LEU A 63 -2.70 -5.67 12.34
N VAL A 64 -2.62 -6.60 13.28
CA VAL A 64 -2.05 -7.93 13.02
C VAL A 64 -3.05 -8.76 12.21
N PRO A 65 -2.64 -9.37 11.08
CA PRO A 65 -3.51 -10.19 10.24
C PRO A 65 -4.21 -11.29 11.04
N GLY A 66 -5.52 -11.48 10.82
CA GLY A 66 -6.32 -12.53 11.45
C GLY A 66 -6.79 -12.22 12.88
N VAL A 67 -6.42 -11.10 13.49
CA VAL A 67 -6.92 -10.69 14.81
C VAL A 67 -8.35 -10.14 14.70
N LEU A 68 -8.64 -9.35 13.68
CA LEU A 68 -10.00 -8.90 13.38
C LEU A 68 -10.64 -9.84 12.36
N HIS A 69 -11.93 -10.15 12.55
CA HIS A 69 -12.69 -11.02 11.64
C HIS A 69 -12.94 -10.40 10.25
N ASN A 70 -12.68 -9.11 10.09
CA ASN A 70 -12.92 -8.38 8.86
C ASN A 70 -11.77 -7.40 8.61
N ASP A 71 -10.82 -7.80 7.79
CA ASP A 71 -9.63 -7.02 7.44
C ASP A 71 -9.98 -5.66 6.81
N ILE A 72 -11.16 -5.55 6.17
CA ILE A 72 -11.67 -4.30 5.57
C ILE A 72 -12.06 -3.26 6.63
N SER A 73 -12.32 -3.67 7.88
CA SER A 73 -12.68 -2.73 8.95
C SER A 73 -11.57 -1.75 9.30
N ALA A 74 -10.32 -2.21 9.29
CA ALA A 74 -9.16 -1.36 9.64
C ALA A 74 -8.89 -0.27 8.57
N GLU A 75 -9.23 -0.53 7.31
CA GLU A 75 -8.99 0.40 6.20
C GLU A 75 -9.97 1.59 6.15
N THR A 76 -11.12 1.49 6.81
CA THR A 76 -12.17 2.54 6.79
C THR A 76 -12.28 3.34 8.09
N GLU A 77 -11.43 3.06 9.06
CA GLU A 77 -11.41 3.74 10.36
C GLU A 77 -10.77 5.14 10.30
N SER A 78 -10.86 5.88 11.42
CA SER A 78 -10.26 7.21 11.54
C SER A 78 -8.75 7.18 11.27
N PHE A 79 -8.23 8.28 10.71
CA PHE A 79 -6.85 8.55 10.31
C PHE A 79 -6.44 7.99 8.95
N HIS A 80 -7.23 7.13 8.33
CA HIS A 80 -7.00 6.69 6.95
C HIS A 80 -7.22 7.86 5.98
N GLY A 81 -6.24 8.12 5.08
CA GLY A 81 -6.31 9.23 4.13
C GLY A 81 -6.47 10.62 4.77
N ASN A 82 -6.00 10.81 6.00
CA ASN A 82 -6.18 12.05 6.77
C ASN A 82 -7.65 12.44 7.06
N LEU A 83 -8.53 11.46 7.16
CA LEU A 83 -9.94 11.70 7.51
C LEU A 83 -10.32 11.02 8.82
N LEU A 84 -11.30 11.60 9.51
CA LEU A 84 -12.03 10.96 10.59
C LEU A 84 -13.14 10.09 10.02
N GLU A 85 -13.47 9.02 10.73
CA GLU A 85 -14.60 8.17 10.36
C GLU A 85 -15.92 8.94 10.29
N TYR A 86 -16.79 8.55 9.36
CA TYR A 86 -18.15 9.08 9.21
C TYR A 86 -19.03 8.73 10.42
N PRO A 87 -20.18 9.45 10.64
CA PRO A 87 -21.08 9.14 11.74
C PRO A 87 -21.75 7.77 11.57
N GLN A 88 -21.68 6.98 12.61
CA GLN A 88 -22.34 5.67 12.68
C GLN A 88 -23.75 5.80 13.23
N TYR A 89 -24.68 4.96 12.75
CA TYR A 89 -26.05 4.88 13.18
C TYR A 89 -26.41 3.44 13.51
N SER A 90 -27.17 3.27 14.61
CA SER A 90 -27.68 1.98 15.06
C SER A 90 -29.21 1.98 15.09
N ARG A 91 -29.83 0.86 15.41
CA ARG A 91 -31.27 0.77 15.69
C ARG A 91 -31.59 1.44 17.03
N PRO A 92 -32.80 2.01 17.17
CA PRO A 92 -33.91 2.12 16.22
C PRO A 92 -33.68 3.17 15.11
N VAL A 93 -34.50 3.10 14.02
CA VAL A 93 -34.43 4.04 12.89
C VAL A 93 -34.72 5.49 13.32
N GLU A 94 -35.51 5.68 14.34
CA GLU A 94 -35.84 6.98 14.94
C GLU A 94 -35.59 6.93 16.46
N TRP A 95 -34.84 7.91 16.96
CA TRP A 95 -34.53 8.04 18.39
C TRP A 95 -34.62 9.51 18.79
N HIS A 96 -35.50 9.86 19.72
CA HIS A 96 -35.75 11.23 20.16
C HIS A 96 -35.94 12.22 18.99
N ASP A 97 -36.87 11.91 18.08
CA ASP A 97 -37.21 12.69 16.88
C ASP A 97 -36.05 12.85 15.86
N LYS A 98 -34.94 12.13 16.06
CA LYS A 98 -33.80 12.08 15.15
C LYS A 98 -33.84 10.79 14.34
N LYS A 99 -33.80 10.92 13.02
CA LYS A 99 -33.89 9.78 12.09
C LYS A 99 -32.52 9.40 11.53
N VAL A 100 -32.35 8.11 11.27
CA VAL A 100 -31.24 7.65 10.45
C VAL A 100 -31.36 8.25 9.04
N PRO A 101 -30.29 8.80 8.44
CA PRO A 101 -30.33 9.32 7.08
C PRO A 101 -30.88 8.29 6.09
N GLU A 102 -31.85 8.69 5.26
CA GLU A 102 -32.53 7.81 4.29
C GLU A 102 -31.55 7.13 3.31
N VAL A 103 -30.47 7.81 2.95
CA VAL A 103 -29.44 7.27 2.06
C VAL A 103 -28.83 5.97 2.60
N LEU A 104 -28.67 5.82 3.93
CA LEU A 104 -28.10 4.65 4.56
C LEU A 104 -29.06 3.44 4.53
N MET A 105 -30.34 3.70 4.36
CA MET A 105 -31.38 2.67 4.24
C MET A 105 -31.74 2.33 2.79
N SER A 106 -31.17 3.05 1.82
CA SER A 106 -31.52 2.93 0.39
C SER A 106 -31.05 1.62 -0.26
N GLY A 107 -30.13 0.88 0.36
CA GLY A 107 -29.49 -0.29 -0.25
C GLY A 107 -28.55 0.05 -1.44
N ASN A 108 -28.43 1.32 -1.79
CA ASN A 108 -27.56 1.76 -2.88
C ASN A 108 -26.15 2.06 -2.36
N GLN A 109 -25.26 1.07 -2.42
CA GLN A 109 -23.90 1.15 -1.87
C GLN A 109 -23.15 2.40 -2.37
N LYS A 110 -23.23 2.70 -3.66
CA LYS A 110 -22.55 3.86 -4.26
C LYS A 110 -22.99 5.20 -3.64
N LYS A 111 -24.30 5.35 -3.35
CA LYS A 111 -24.81 6.55 -2.69
C LYS A 111 -24.40 6.59 -1.21
N ILE A 112 -24.40 5.43 -0.57
CA ILE A 112 -23.97 5.29 0.83
C ILE A 112 -22.51 5.69 0.97
N ASP A 113 -21.62 5.20 0.11
CA ASP A 113 -20.18 5.51 0.16
C ASP A 113 -19.89 6.98 -0.13
N ALA A 114 -20.60 7.58 -1.10
CA ALA A 114 -20.49 9.01 -1.37
C ALA A 114 -20.91 9.85 -0.15
N TRP A 115 -22.01 9.49 0.51
CA TRP A 115 -22.49 10.17 1.72
C TRP A 115 -21.50 9.99 2.89
N ARG A 116 -20.96 8.80 3.08
CA ARG A 116 -19.94 8.51 4.11
C ARG A 116 -18.72 9.39 3.94
N LEU A 117 -18.18 9.46 2.72
CA LEU A 117 -17.03 10.32 2.41
C LEU A 117 -17.32 11.79 2.68
N GLU A 118 -18.48 12.30 2.23
CA GLU A 118 -18.90 13.69 2.51
C GLU A 118 -18.92 13.97 4.02
N LYS A 119 -19.51 13.07 4.81
CA LYS A 119 -19.62 13.23 6.27
C LYS A 119 -18.27 13.07 6.98
N SER A 120 -17.37 12.25 6.48
CA SER A 120 -15.97 12.17 6.95
C SER A 120 -15.25 13.50 6.74
N ILE A 121 -15.36 14.09 5.56
CA ILE A 121 -14.75 15.39 5.21
C ILE A 121 -15.29 16.50 6.10
N GLU A 122 -16.62 16.61 6.25
CA GLU A 122 -17.26 17.61 7.12
C GLU A 122 -16.78 17.49 8.57
N ARG A 123 -16.81 16.28 9.13
CA ARG A 123 -16.39 15.99 10.50
C ARG A 123 -14.91 16.30 10.72
N THR A 124 -14.05 15.93 9.76
CA THR A 124 -12.62 16.18 9.83
C THR A 124 -12.33 17.67 9.80
N LYS A 125 -12.96 18.41 8.91
CA LYS A 125 -12.83 19.86 8.80
C LYS A 125 -13.19 20.57 10.13
N GLU A 126 -14.23 20.09 10.81
CA GLU A 126 -14.70 20.67 12.07
C GLU A 126 -13.81 20.30 13.25
N ARG A 127 -13.43 19.03 13.37
CA ARG A 127 -12.81 18.48 14.60
C ARG A 127 -11.31 18.35 14.55
N ARG A 128 -10.73 18.17 13.35
CA ARG A 128 -9.31 17.97 13.12
C ARG A 128 -8.86 18.78 11.89
N PRO A 129 -8.79 20.14 12.01
CA PRO A 129 -8.37 21.02 10.92
C PRO A 129 -6.96 20.68 10.39
N ASP A 130 -6.09 20.13 11.23
CA ASP A 130 -4.75 19.64 10.91
C ASP A 130 -4.82 18.48 9.88
N LEU A 131 -5.62 17.45 10.14
CA LEU A 131 -5.85 16.34 9.21
C LEU A 131 -6.53 16.83 7.93
N TYR A 132 -7.51 17.72 8.05
CA TYR A 132 -8.19 18.29 6.89
C TYR A 132 -7.22 19.06 5.97
N ALA A 133 -6.26 19.78 6.53
CA ALA A 133 -5.20 20.42 5.74
C ALA A 133 -4.35 19.39 4.97
N GLY A 134 -3.97 18.29 5.62
CA GLY A 134 -3.29 17.15 4.99
C GLY A 134 -4.12 16.52 3.86
N PHE A 135 -5.40 16.25 4.12
CA PHE A 135 -6.34 15.75 3.10
C PHE A 135 -6.41 16.67 1.88
N LYS A 136 -6.55 17.98 2.07
CA LYS A 136 -6.60 18.97 0.97
C LYS A 136 -5.29 19.01 0.16
N ARG A 137 -4.14 18.83 0.79
CA ARG A 137 -2.86 18.74 0.07
C ARG A 137 -2.80 17.50 -0.80
N LEU A 138 -3.20 16.33 -0.29
CA LEU A 138 -3.27 15.09 -1.06
C LEU A 138 -4.29 15.16 -2.20
N ASP A 139 -5.46 15.78 -1.98
CA ASP A 139 -6.49 15.99 -3.00
C ASP A 139 -5.97 16.85 -4.15
N LYS A 140 -5.26 17.96 -3.85
CA LYS A 140 -4.60 18.81 -4.84
C LYS A 140 -3.50 18.06 -5.61
N CYS A 141 -2.69 17.25 -4.92
CA CYS A 141 -1.71 16.38 -5.54
C CYS A 141 -2.38 15.41 -6.51
N ARG A 142 -3.44 14.72 -6.08
CA ARG A 142 -4.22 13.80 -6.91
C ARG A 142 -4.78 14.48 -8.16
N GLU A 143 -5.34 15.70 -8.06
CA GLU A 143 -5.81 16.48 -9.21
C GLU A 143 -4.68 16.74 -10.22
N PHE A 144 -3.48 17.04 -9.76
CA PHE A 144 -2.31 17.20 -10.63
C PHE A 144 -1.95 15.88 -11.33
N LEU A 145 -1.85 14.77 -10.59
CA LEU A 145 -1.49 13.46 -11.09
C LEU A 145 -2.49 12.93 -12.14
N MET A 146 -3.77 13.24 -11.96
CA MET A 146 -4.86 12.85 -12.88
C MET A 146 -4.71 13.44 -14.29
N LYS A 147 -3.90 14.49 -14.49
CA LYS A 147 -3.62 15.05 -15.83
C LYS A 147 -2.87 14.06 -16.71
N ASN A 148 -2.08 13.14 -16.12
CA ASN A 148 -1.45 12.01 -16.82
C ASN A 148 -1.64 10.72 -16.01
N LYS A 149 -2.91 10.30 -15.91
CA LYS A 149 -3.32 9.18 -15.06
C LYS A 149 -2.54 7.89 -15.32
N LEU A 150 -2.23 7.58 -16.58
CA LEU A 150 -1.54 6.32 -16.89
C LEU A 150 -0.10 6.30 -16.37
N LEU A 151 0.59 7.45 -16.38
CA LEU A 151 1.96 7.54 -15.87
C LEU A 151 2.01 7.53 -14.34
N HIS A 152 1.03 8.18 -13.70
CA HIS A 152 1.03 8.41 -12.26
C HIS A 152 0.08 7.49 -11.50
N ILE A 153 -0.29 6.35 -12.07
CA ILE A 153 -1.29 5.45 -11.47
C ILE A 153 -0.86 4.93 -10.09
N ASP A 154 0.41 4.64 -9.90
CA ASP A 154 1.01 4.23 -8.64
C ASP A 154 0.79 5.29 -7.54
N MET A 155 1.13 6.55 -7.81
CA MET A 155 0.92 7.66 -6.87
C MET A 155 -0.57 7.93 -6.64
N ILE A 156 -1.40 7.82 -7.67
CA ILE A 156 -2.86 8.00 -7.56
C ILE A 156 -3.46 6.93 -6.67
N GLU A 157 -3.09 5.66 -6.87
CA GLU A 157 -3.59 4.56 -6.03
C GLU A 157 -3.03 4.62 -4.61
N LEU A 158 -1.80 5.07 -4.42
CA LEU A 158 -1.26 5.34 -3.10
C LEU A 158 -2.13 6.34 -2.32
N ILE A 159 -2.56 7.43 -2.98
CA ILE A 159 -3.47 8.41 -2.38
C ILE A 159 -4.88 7.81 -2.16
N ASN A 160 -5.43 7.10 -3.15
CA ASN A 160 -6.77 6.51 -3.06
C ASN A 160 -6.86 5.46 -1.94
N ARG A 161 -5.79 4.71 -1.72
CA ARG A 161 -5.65 3.73 -0.63
C ARG A 161 -5.32 4.36 0.72
N GLY A 162 -5.20 5.69 0.80
CA GLY A 162 -4.92 6.43 2.04
C GLY A 162 -3.51 6.18 2.62
N CYS A 163 -2.60 5.62 1.83
CA CYS A 163 -1.25 5.26 2.25
C CYS A 163 -0.19 6.32 1.92
N ALA A 164 -0.58 7.44 1.28
CA ALA A 164 0.33 8.48 0.84
C ALA A 164 0.68 9.49 1.94
N GLU A 165 1.95 9.79 2.07
CA GLU A 165 2.47 10.94 2.82
C GLU A 165 3.21 11.88 1.86
N ILE A 166 2.94 13.19 1.93
CA ILE A 166 3.67 14.19 1.15
C ILE A 166 4.92 14.59 1.92
N LEU A 167 6.10 14.16 1.45
CA LEU A 167 7.39 14.57 1.97
C LEU A 167 7.82 15.93 1.42
N PHE A 168 7.51 16.20 0.15
CA PHE A 168 7.84 17.44 -0.50
C PHE A 168 6.75 17.87 -1.49
N GLU A 169 6.47 19.18 -1.55
CA GLU A 169 5.55 19.81 -2.49
C GLU A 169 6.04 21.21 -2.85
N ALA A 170 6.30 21.47 -4.12
CA ALA A 170 6.59 22.79 -4.64
C ALA A 170 6.31 22.89 -6.15
N ASP A 171 5.58 23.92 -6.58
CA ASP A 171 5.35 24.26 -7.99
C ASP A 171 4.86 23.08 -8.87
N GLY A 172 4.03 22.20 -8.30
CA GLY A 172 3.54 21.00 -8.98
C GLY A 172 4.53 19.82 -8.97
N GLU A 173 5.67 19.94 -8.32
CA GLU A 173 6.57 18.85 -8.00
C GLU A 173 6.15 18.20 -6.69
N TYR A 174 6.11 16.87 -6.66
CA TYR A 174 5.71 16.09 -5.51
C TYR A 174 6.68 14.95 -5.24
N LEU A 175 7.01 14.76 -3.97
CA LEU A 175 7.63 13.54 -3.45
C LEU A 175 6.64 12.94 -2.45
N LEU A 176 6.07 11.79 -2.80
CA LEU A 176 5.23 11.01 -1.90
C LEU A 176 6.02 9.86 -1.33
N ARG A 177 5.70 9.47 -0.09
CA ARG A 177 6.15 8.22 0.52
C ARG A 177 4.95 7.30 0.74
N ASP A 178 5.09 6.05 0.38
CA ASP A 178 4.17 5.02 0.84
C ASP A 178 4.45 4.72 2.32
N MET A 179 3.45 4.89 3.15
CA MET A 179 3.57 4.64 4.59
C MET A 179 3.72 3.15 4.93
N VAL A 180 3.38 2.25 4.01
CA VAL A 180 3.48 0.79 4.18
C VAL A 180 4.85 0.28 3.75
N SER A 181 5.20 0.42 2.46
CA SER A 181 6.46 -0.05 1.89
C SER A 181 7.65 0.85 2.15
N LYS A 182 7.40 2.09 2.59
CA LYS A 182 8.39 3.17 2.74
C LYS A 182 9.09 3.58 1.42
N VAL A 183 8.63 3.08 0.28
CA VAL A 183 9.10 3.52 -1.04
C VAL A 183 8.63 4.93 -1.31
N CYS A 184 9.49 5.73 -1.93
CA CYS A 184 9.20 7.09 -2.34
C CYS A 184 8.84 7.15 -3.83
N PHE A 185 7.98 8.12 -4.20
CA PHE A 185 7.52 8.34 -5.57
C PHE A 185 7.68 9.81 -5.91
N HIS A 186 8.47 10.12 -6.94
CA HIS A 186 8.74 11.48 -7.35
C HIS A 186 8.19 11.79 -8.73
N THR A 187 7.48 12.92 -8.84
CA THR A 187 7.03 13.47 -10.11
C THR A 187 7.01 15.00 -10.10
N ARG A 188 7.01 15.57 -11.30
CA ARG A 188 6.93 17.02 -11.52
C ARG A 188 6.43 17.34 -12.93
N PRO A 189 6.06 18.63 -13.25
CA PRO A 189 5.82 19.06 -14.61
C PRO A 189 7.05 18.88 -15.51
N ASP A 190 6.86 18.64 -16.81
CA ASP A 190 7.95 18.42 -17.76
C ASP A 190 8.83 19.67 -17.97
N GLU A 191 8.28 20.86 -17.75
CA GLU A 191 8.97 22.15 -17.92
C GLU A 191 9.45 22.71 -16.58
N GLY A 192 10.62 23.33 -16.56
CA GLY A 192 11.24 24.01 -15.40
C GLY A 192 12.31 23.21 -14.66
N GLY A 193 12.99 23.84 -13.70
CA GLY A 193 13.99 23.24 -12.80
C GLY A 193 13.34 22.49 -11.63
N SER A 194 14.03 21.55 -10.99
CA SER A 194 13.53 20.81 -9.83
C SER A 194 14.02 21.44 -8.54
N LYS A 195 13.10 21.89 -7.70
CA LYS A 195 13.43 22.41 -6.37
C LYS A 195 13.89 21.33 -5.41
N LEU A 196 13.34 20.12 -5.55
CA LEU A 196 13.78 18.97 -4.75
C LEU A 196 15.26 18.66 -5.05
N ILE A 197 15.64 18.71 -6.32
CA ILE A 197 17.01 18.43 -6.77
C ILE A 197 17.98 19.50 -6.35
N ASP A 198 17.57 20.77 -6.43
CA ASP A 198 18.38 21.88 -5.93
C ASP A 198 18.66 21.67 -4.42
N LEU A 199 17.66 21.23 -3.64
CA LEU A 199 17.83 20.88 -2.23
C LEU A 199 18.74 19.66 -2.00
N VAL A 200 18.62 18.60 -2.83
CA VAL A 200 19.50 17.43 -2.76
C VAL A 200 20.95 17.83 -3.08
N GLN A 201 21.18 18.68 -4.08
CA GLN A 201 22.50 19.15 -4.47
C GLN A 201 23.10 20.15 -3.46
N GLU A 202 22.27 21.04 -2.89
CA GLU A 202 22.70 21.97 -1.85
C GLU A 202 23.10 21.27 -0.55
N ASN A 203 22.44 20.18 -0.17
CA ASN A 203 22.78 19.38 1.01
C ASN A 203 24.11 18.61 0.85
N VAL A 204 24.50 18.25 -0.37
CA VAL A 204 25.85 17.70 -0.64
C VAL A 204 26.94 18.73 -0.44
N THR A 205 26.65 20.05 -0.61
CA THR A 205 27.62 21.15 -0.46
C THR A 205 27.59 21.79 0.92
N LYS A 206 26.54 21.63 1.72
CA LYS A 206 26.36 22.27 3.04
C LYS A 206 26.45 21.28 4.22
N SER A 207 27.52 20.53 4.33
CA SER A 207 27.87 19.89 5.61
C SER A 207 28.38 20.89 6.67
N VAL A 208 28.22 22.21 6.46
CA VAL A 208 28.63 23.28 7.39
C VAL A 208 27.62 24.42 7.29
N ASP A 209 26.58 24.41 8.13
CA ASP A 209 26.06 25.55 8.90
C ASP A 209 24.65 25.20 9.43
N LYS A 210 24.61 24.89 10.72
CA LYS A 210 23.38 24.83 11.51
C LYS A 210 22.86 26.25 11.72
N TYR A 211 21.59 26.47 11.40
CA TYR A 211 20.65 27.53 11.77
C TYR A 211 20.05 28.28 10.58
N SER A 212 18.91 27.79 10.08
CA SER A 212 17.83 28.64 9.58
C SER A 212 16.47 27.92 9.70
N SER A 213 15.57 28.62 10.35
CA SER A 213 14.23 28.18 10.74
C SER A 213 13.25 28.22 9.56
N GLN A 214 13.22 27.18 8.76
CA GLN A 214 12.04 26.76 8.00
C GLN A 214 12.08 25.23 7.98
N HIS A 215 10.96 24.56 8.32
CA HIS A 215 10.82 23.11 8.40
C HIS A 215 11.01 22.47 7.01
N ILE A 216 12.23 22.34 6.56
CA ILE A 216 12.67 21.44 5.50
C ILE A 216 13.41 20.32 6.21
N PRO A 217 13.04 19.04 6.04
CA PRO A 217 13.74 17.94 6.69
C PRO A 217 15.23 17.99 6.34
N GLU A 218 16.07 17.91 7.36
CA GLU A 218 17.54 17.85 7.23
C GLU A 218 17.94 16.61 6.44
N ASN A 219 17.86 16.58 5.16
CA ASN A 219 18.23 15.51 4.24
C ASN A 219 17.03 14.69 3.71
N VAL A 220 16.42 15.19 2.62
CA VAL A 220 15.35 14.42 1.93
C VAL A 220 15.85 13.05 1.44
N THR A 221 17.13 12.92 1.11
CA THR A 221 17.73 11.64 0.68
C THR A 221 17.82 10.61 1.80
N ASP A 222 17.94 11.04 3.06
CA ASP A 222 17.97 10.13 4.22
C ASP A 222 16.58 9.58 4.55
N GLN A 223 15.52 10.22 4.06
CA GLN A 223 14.15 9.73 4.18
C GLN A 223 13.78 8.68 3.11
N ILE A 224 14.61 8.55 2.07
CA ILE A 224 14.44 7.54 1.02
C ILE A 224 15.22 6.30 1.44
N VAL A 225 14.59 5.44 2.23
CA VAL A 225 15.23 4.27 2.83
C VAL A 225 15.17 3.06 1.89
N ASN A 226 13.97 2.68 1.44
CA ASN A 226 13.72 1.44 0.69
C ASN A 226 13.79 1.60 -0.83
N GLY A 227 13.92 2.83 -1.33
CA GLY A 227 14.02 3.11 -2.75
C GLY A 227 13.12 4.24 -3.21
N ILE A 228 13.25 4.60 -4.48
CA ILE A 228 12.46 5.65 -5.11
C ILE A 228 12.01 5.25 -6.51
N VAL A 229 10.79 5.64 -6.87
CA VAL A 229 10.24 5.56 -8.23
C VAL A 229 10.25 6.95 -8.85
N LEU A 230 10.99 7.09 -9.94
CA LEU A 230 11.07 8.34 -10.70
C LEU A 230 10.19 8.27 -11.94
N HIS A 231 9.35 9.29 -12.15
CA HIS A 231 8.47 9.39 -13.32
C HIS A 231 9.12 10.16 -14.49
N GLN A 232 10.37 10.59 -14.35
CA GLN A 232 11.14 11.24 -15.41
C GLN A 232 12.58 10.70 -15.47
N GLN A 233 12.99 10.25 -16.66
CA GLN A 233 14.33 9.69 -16.94
C GLN A 233 15.48 10.64 -16.58
N ARG A 234 15.30 11.95 -16.75
CA ARG A 234 16.35 12.95 -16.53
C ARG A 234 16.93 12.97 -15.12
N TYR A 235 16.22 12.37 -14.13
CA TYR A 235 16.68 12.31 -12.74
C TYR A 235 17.42 11.02 -12.38
N VAL A 236 17.41 10.02 -13.25
CA VAL A 236 18.05 8.72 -13.00
C VAL A 236 19.54 8.90 -12.70
N GLU A 237 20.26 9.65 -13.53
CA GLU A 237 21.71 9.85 -13.35
C GLU A 237 22.04 10.63 -12.06
N LEU A 238 21.16 11.53 -11.65
CA LEU A 238 21.33 12.24 -10.39
C LEU A 238 21.22 11.30 -9.19
N PHE A 239 20.18 10.44 -9.17
CA PHE A 239 20.00 9.48 -8.09
C PHE A 239 21.10 8.41 -8.07
N LYS A 240 21.62 7.99 -9.23
CA LYS A 240 22.82 7.16 -9.31
C LYS A 240 24.03 7.82 -8.64
N ALA A 241 24.26 9.10 -8.89
CA ALA A 241 25.34 9.87 -8.24
C ALA A 241 25.17 9.96 -6.71
N ASN A 242 23.95 9.73 -6.17
CA ASN A 242 23.63 9.70 -4.75
C ASN A 242 23.48 8.28 -4.18
N GLY A 243 24.04 7.27 -4.85
CA GLY A 243 24.13 5.90 -4.33
C GLY A 243 22.97 4.98 -4.68
N PHE A 244 21.99 5.43 -5.48
CA PHE A 244 20.90 4.58 -5.98
C PHE A 244 21.33 3.91 -7.29
N ASN A 245 22.11 2.84 -7.19
CA ASN A 245 22.82 2.26 -8.34
C ASN A 245 22.01 1.22 -9.10
N GLU A 246 21.05 0.56 -8.46
CA GLU A 246 20.16 -0.38 -9.13
C GLU A 246 19.01 0.38 -9.78
N THR A 247 18.75 0.08 -11.04
CA THR A 247 17.68 0.76 -11.80
C THR A 247 16.92 -0.26 -12.61
N VAL A 248 15.59 -0.30 -12.41
CA VAL A 248 14.66 -1.09 -13.22
C VAL A 248 13.70 -0.15 -13.94
N GLU A 249 13.70 -0.18 -15.27
CA GLU A 249 12.78 0.59 -16.09
C GLU A 249 11.50 -0.19 -16.35
N CYS A 250 10.35 0.41 -16.00
CA CYS A 250 9.04 -0.19 -16.16
C CYS A 250 8.08 0.71 -16.93
N ARG A 251 7.07 0.10 -17.57
CA ARG A 251 5.89 0.77 -18.10
C ARG A 251 4.69 0.48 -17.21
N GLN A 252 3.93 1.51 -16.89
CA GLN A 252 2.66 1.36 -16.19
C GLN A 252 1.61 0.75 -17.13
N ALA A 253 0.95 -0.32 -16.73
CA ALA A 253 -0.18 -0.93 -17.41
C ALA A 253 -1.42 -0.79 -16.53
N VAL A 254 -2.47 -0.14 -17.01
CA VAL A 254 -3.62 0.27 -16.22
C VAL A 254 -4.91 -0.26 -16.81
N TYR A 255 -5.72 -0.93 -16.00
CA TYR A 255 -7.08 -1.29 -16.37
C TYR A 255 -8.02 -0.14 -16.02
N THR A 256 -8.52 0.56 -17.06
CA THR A 256 -9.29 1.80 -16.87
C THR A 256 -10.80 1.59 -16.77
N ASN A 257 -11.30 0.38 -17.08
CA ASN A 257 -12.70 0.05 -16.93
C ASN A 257 -13.05 -0.21 -15.44
N LYS A 258 -14.31 0.05 -15.08
CA LYS A 258 -14.85 -0.23 -13.74
C LYS A 258 -15.58 -1.57 -13.66
N GLU A 259 -15.78 -2.22 -14.79
CA GLU A 259 -16.47 -3.50 -14.86
C GLU A 259 -15.49 -4.64 -14.62
N LYS A 260 -15.94 -5.65 -13.90
CA LYS A 260 -15.14 -6.86 -13.67
C LYS A 260 -14.80 -7.52 -15.01
N LEU A 261 -13.57 -7.98 -15.11
CA LEU A 261 -13.13 -8.80 -16.22
C LEU A 261 -13.86 -10.15 -16.18
N SER A 262 -14.37 -10.55 -17.32
CA SER A 262 -14.96 -11.88 -17.50
C SER A 262 -14.13 -12.65 -18.53
N VAL A 263 -13.52 -13.73 -18.09
CA VAL A 263 -12.88 -14.68 -18.99
C VAL A 263 -13.79 -15.90 -19.07
N SER A 264 -14.51 -16.01 -20.17
CA SER A 264 -15.46 -17.11 -20.39
C SER A 264 -14.76 -18.46 -20.22
N GLY A 265 -15.26 -19.27 -19.29
CA GLY A 265 -14.77 -20.62 -19.03
C GLY A 265 -13.58 -20.74 -18.09
N LEU A 266 -13.02 -19.62 -17.54
CA LEU A 266 -11.80 -19.66 -16.71
C LEU A 266 -11.93 -19.03 -15.31
N TYR A 267 -13.03 -18.30 -15.02
CA TYR A 267 -13.23 -17.67 -13.71
C TYR A 267 -14.66 -17.82 -13.23
N ARG A 268 -14.84 -18.24 -11.98
CA ARG A 268 -16.11 -18.26 -11.28
C ARG A 268 -16.01 -17.43 -9.99
N PRO A 269 -16.77 -16.33 -9.89
CA PRO A 269 -16.76 -15.47 -8.71
C PRO A 269 -17.24 -16.15 -7.43
N ASP A 270 -17.96 -17.26 -7.56
CA ASP A 270 -18.57 -18.01 -6.44
C ASP A 270 -17.61 -19.00 -5.76
N GLY A 271 -16.33 -19.01 -6.15
CA GLY A 271 -15.29 -19.86 -5.57
C GLY A 271 -15.44 -21.36 -5.90
N LYS A 272 -16.39 -21.73 -6.76
CA LYS A 272 -16.56 -23.13 -7.16
C LYS A 272 -15.54 -23.53 -8.22
N PRO A 273 -15.15 -24.81 -8.27
CA PRO A 273 -14.24 -25.32 -9.28
C PRO A 273 -14.71 -24.99 -10.71
N MET A 274 -13.79 -24.64 -11.58
CA MET A 274 -14.04 -24.49 -13.00
C MET A 274 -14.36 -25.86 -13.63
N PRO A 275 -15.01 -25.90 -14.79
CA PRO A 275 -15.31 -27.17 -15.47
C PRO A 275 -14.10 -28.07 -15.74
N ASN A 276 -12.89 -27.49 -15.77
CA ASN A 276 -11.60 -28.17 -15.91
C ASN A 276 -10.90 -28.46 -14.55
N GLY A 277 -11.57 -28.28 -13.41
CA GLY A 277 -11.00 -28.50 -12.07
C GLY A 277 -10.08 -27.39 -11.58
N LEU A 278 -9.96 -26.25 -12.27
CA LEU A 278 -9.13 -25.12 -11.82
C LEU A 278 -9.79 -24.38 -10.65
N ILE A 279 -9.01 -24.17 -9.60
CA ILE A 279 -9.38 -23.37 -8.43
C ILE A 279 -8.36 -22.25 -8.27
N ILE A 280 -8.81 -21.00 -8.10
CA ILE A 280 -7.95 -19.88 -7.71
C ILE A 280 -8.36 -19.45 -6.31
N ARG A 281 -7.40 -19.44 -5.38
CA ARG A 281 -7.61 -19.02 -4.00
C ARG A 281 -6.43 -18.24 -3.45
N LYS A 282 -6.64 -17.52 -2.37
CA LYS A 282 -5.59 -16.91 -1.56
C LYS A 282 -4.66 -18.02 -1.05
N LEU A 283 -3.36 -17.76 -1.08
CA LEU A 283 -2.36 -18.64 -0.47
C LEU A 283 -2.29 -18.40 1.04
N ASP A 284 -1.90 -19.43 1.77
CA ASP A 284 -1.69 -19.40 3.20
C ASP A 284 -0.34 -20.04 3.57
N ALA A 285 -0.04 -20.14 4.87
CA ALA A 285 1.22 -20.68 5.38
C ALA A 285 1.56 -22.10 4.87
N ALA A 286 0.54 -22.92 4.58
CA ALA A 286 0.74 -24.27 4.07
C ALA A 286 1.27 -24.28 2.61
N ASP A 287 1.04 -23.21 1.86
CA ASP A 287 1.45 -23.09 0.46
C ASP A 287 2.87 -22.52 0.28
N ILE A 288 3.47 -21.93 1.32
CA ILE A 288 4.75 -21.21 1.26
C ILE A 288 5.85 -22.07 0.64
N GLN A 289 6.00 -23.31 1.08
CA GLN A 289 7.06 -24.20 0.62
C GLN A 289 7.03 -24.42 -0.90
N GLU A 290 5.84 -24.48 -1.49
CA GLU A 290 5.65 -24.68 -2.93
C GLU A 290 5.68 -23.36 -3.71
N ALA A 291 5.15 -22.28 -3.14
CA ALA A 291 4.99 -21.00 -3.81
C ALA A 291 6.26 -20.14 -3.82
N ALA A 292 7.03 -20.11 -2.72
CA ALA A 292 8.20 -19.25 -2.58
C ALA A 292 9.25 -19.43 -3.72
N PRO A 293 9.55 -20.65 -4.19
CA PRO A 293 10.50 -20.84 -5.29
C PRO A 293 9.97 -20.39 -6.67
N MET A 294 8.68 -20.06 -6.80
CA MET A 294 8.08 -19.72 -8.09
C MET A 294 8.40 -18.30 -8.58
N TYR A 295 8.88 -17.43 -7.72
CA TYR A 295 9.21 -16.06 -8.09
C TYR A 295 10.69 -15.75 -7.86
N PRO A 296 11.58 -16.23 -8.74
CA PRO A 296 13.02 -16.04 -8.61
C PRO A 296 13.49 -14.62 -8.96
N GLY A 297 12.59 -13.72 -9.32
CA GLY A 297 12.89 -12.35 -9.77
C GLY A 297 13.30 -11.36 -8.67
N PHE A 298 13.18 -11.73 -7.40
CA PHE A 298 13.71 -10.98 -6.27
C PHE A 298 14.79 -11.82 -5.59
N ASP A 299 15.93 -11.24 -5.34
CA ASP A 299 17.02 -11.87 -4.57
C ASP A 299 16.64 -12.09 -3.08
N ASN A 300 15.43 -11.73 -2.69
CA ASN A 300 14.88 -11.96 -1.37
C ASN A 300 13.70 -12.95 -1.42
N PRO A 301 13.92 -14.25 -1.14
CA PRO A 301 12.83 -15.23 -1.05
C PRO A 301 11.84 -14.91 0.08
N ASP A 302 12.25 -14.17 1.10
CA ASP A 302 11.41 -13.80 2.24
C ASP A 302 10.30 -12.83 1.82
N TYR A 303 10.50 -12.00 0.80
CA TYR A 303 9.48 -11.09 0.30
C TYR A 303 8.18 -11.80 -0.13
N ILE A 304 8.28 -12.91 -0.83
CA ILE A 304 7.10 -13.71 -1.22
C ILE A 304 6.39 -14.27 0.01
N ILE A 305 7.16 -14.71 1.03
CA ILE A 305 6.62 -15.23 2.28
C ILE A 305 5.83 -14.14 2.99
N GLU A 306 6.41 -12.98 3.17
CA GLU A 306 5.75 -11.79 3.74
C GLU A 306 4.46 -11.44 2.99
N ARG A 307 4.46 -11.49 1.65
CA ARG A 307 3.26 -11.21 0.85
C ARG A 307 2.19 -12.28 0.96
N ILE A 308 2.57 -13.57 1.14
CA ILE A 308 1.61 -14.66 1.42
C ILE A 308 0.98 -14.47 2.80
N GLU A 309 1.77 -14.18 3.82
CA GLU A 309 1.31 -13.90 5.18
C GLU A 309 0.37 -12.69 5.24
N ALA A 310 0.71 -11.62 4.50
CA ALA A 310 -0.16 -10.46 4.31
C ALA A 310 -1.42 -10.78 3.48
N GLY A 311 -1.55 -12.01 2.96
CA GLY A 311 -2.69 -12.45 2.17
C GLY A 311 -2.80 -11.77 0.81
N ALA A 312 -1.71 -11.34 0.25
CA ALA A 312 -1.62 -10.61 -1.00
C ALA A 312 -1.23 -11.49 -2.20
N VAL A 313 -1.08 -12.80 -2.01
CA VAL A 313 -0.72 -13.75 -3.08
C VAL A 313 -1.84 -14.76 -3.30
N TYR A 314 -2.14 -15.04 -4.55
CA TYR A 314 -3.16 -16.00 -4.98
C TYR A 314 -2.51 -17.10 -5.80
N GLY A 315 -2.97 -18.34 -5.61
CA GLY A 315 -2.51 -19.51 -6.33
C GLY A 315 -3.61 -20.11 -7.20
N ALA A 316 -3.23 -20.64 -8.34
CA ALA A 316 -4.06 -21.44 -9.22
C ALA A 316 -3.74 -22.92 -9.03
N PHE A 317 -4.74 -23.72 -8.71
CA PHE A 317 -4.62 -25.14 -8.40
C PHE A 317 -5.46 -25.97 -9.39
N PHE A 318 -4.91 -27.11 -9.82
CA PHE A 318 -5.67 -28.13 -10.49
C PHE A 318 -5.97 -29.26 -9.51
N GLY A 319 -7.27 -29.61 -9.37
CA GLY A 319 -7.69 -30.79 -8.67
C GLY A 319 -7.50 -32.01 -9.56
N ASP A 320 -6.87 -33.06 -9.07
CA ASP A 320 -6.95 -34.38 -9.69
C ASP A 320 -8.39 -34.90 -9.55
N ASN A 321 -9.02 -35.29 -10.64
CA ASN A 321 -10.38 -35.91 -10.68
C ASN A 321 -10.39 -37.32 -10.01
N THR A 322 -9.45 -37.63 -9.14
CA THR A 322 -9.42 -38.85 -8.37
C THR A 322 -10.22 -38.67 -7.08
N ALA A 323 -10.87 -39.72 -6.61
CA ALA A 323 -11.80 -39.70 -5.46
C ALA A 323 -11.16 -39.31 -4.11
N ASP A 324 -9.91 -38.88 -4.11
CA ASP A 324 -9.18 -38.34 -2.98
C ASP A 324 -8.99 -36.83 -3.20
N ASP A 325 -9.91 -36.02 -2.65
CA ASP A 325 -10.05 -34.55 -2.81
C ASP A 325 -8.85 -33.74 -2.22
N THR A 326 -7.70 -34.36 -1.93
CA THR A 326 -6.64 -33.79 -1.13
C THR A 326 -5.37 -33.35 -1.89
N ILE A 327 -5.24 -33.63 -3.18
CA ILE A 327 -4.03 -33.24 -3.94
C ILE A 327 -4.36 -32.16 -4.97
N ASN A 328 -4.37 -30.92 -4.54
CA ASN A 328 -4.41 -29.76 -5.43
C ASN A 328 -2.98 -29.34 -5.79
N THR A 329 -2.59 -29.53 -7.04
CA THR A 329 -1.25 -29.10 -7.50
C THR A 329 -1.26 -27.62 -7.82
N LEU A 330 -0.40 -26.85 -7.17
CA LEU A 330 -0.20 -25.43 -7.46
C LEU A 330 0.45 -25.27 -8.84
N ALA A 331 -0.26 -24.65 -9.78
CA ALA A 331 0.15 -24.48 -11.17
C ALA A 331 0.75 -23.10 -11.48
N GLY A 332 0.42 -22.10 -10.69
CA GLY A 332 0.93 -20.73 -10.84
C GLY A 332 0.47 -19.83 -9.74
N ILE A 333 1.11 -18.67 -9.63
CA ILE A 333 0.83 -17.64 -8.63
C ILE A 333 0.69 -16.26 -9.28
N ILE A 334 0.02 -15.35 -8.57
CA ILE A 334 -0.01 -13.91 -8.81
C ILE A 334 -0.10 -13.20 -7.47
N GLY A 335 0.49 -12.02 -7.36
CA GLY A 335 0.44 -11.27 -6.12
C GLY A 335 0.21 -9.77 -6.32
N ILE A 336 -0.01 -9.10 -5.20
CA ILE A 336 -0.10 -7.64 -5.10
C ILE A 336 1.10 -7.18 -4.28
N HIS A 337 1.92 -6.33 -4.86
CA HIS A 337 3.05 -5.70 -4.18
C HIS A 337 2.57 -4.76 -3.07
N GLU A 338 3.46 -4.39 -2.14
CA GLU A 338 3.10 -3.52 -1.01
C GLU A 338 2.52 -2.18 -1.47
N GLU A 339 3.12 -1.58 -2.49
CA GLU A 339 2.67 -0.32 -3.09
C GLU A 339 1.37 -0.46 -3.91
N GLY A 340 0.85 -1.70 -4.07
CA GLY A 340 -0.44 -2.00 -4.68
C GLY A 340 -0.42 -2.39 -6.14
N SER A 341 0.75 -2.44 -6.79
CA SER A 341 0.84 -2.97 -8.16
C SER A 341 0.58 -4.48 -8.20
N ILE A 342 -0.11 -4.94 -9.23
CA ILE A 342 -0.36 -6.36 -9.47
C ILE A 342 0.82 -6.91 -10.26
N GLY A 343 1.46 -7.95 -9.71
CA GLY A 343 2.67 -8.56 -10.27
C GLY A 343 2.92 -9.95 -9.73
N MET A 344 4.19 -10.36 -9.60
CA MET A 344 4.58 -11.69 -9.12
C MET A 344 3.92 -12.83 -9.90
N LEU A 345 3.56 -12.60 -11.18
CA LEU A 345 2.91 -13.59 -12.02
C LEU A 345 3.90 -14.66 -12.46
N TYR A 346 3.66 -15.87 -12.03
CA TYR A 346 4.41 -17.04 -12.49
C TYR A 346 3.47 -18.20 -12.79
N VAL A 347 3.73 -18.89 -13.91
CA VAL A 347 3.05 -20.13 -14.29
C VAL A 347 4.09 -21.20 -14.54
N LYS A 348 3.98 -22.34 -13.87
CA LYS A 348 4.89 -23.49 -14.05
C LYS A 348 4.93 -23.90 -15.54
N PRO A 349 6.11 -24.25 -16.09
CA PRO A 349 6.28 -24.53 -17.53
C PRO A 349 5.25 -25.49 -18.13
N GLN A 350 4.92 -26.57 -17.42
CA GLN A 350 3.98 -27.59 -17.88
C GLN A 350 2.51 -27.11 -17.98
N TYR A 351 2.17 -25.97 -17.32
CA TYR A 351 0.84 -25.39 -17.33
C TYR A 351 0.73 -24.13 -18.20
N ARG A 352 1.80 -23.77 -18.92
CA ARG A 352 1.80 -22.62 -19.84
C ARG A 352 0.93 -22.89 -21.06
N HIS A 353 0.57 -21.83 -21.77
CA HIS A 353 -0.28 -21.87 -22.98
C HIS A 353 -1.72 -22.37 -22.76
N GLN A 354 -2.15 -22.51 -21.49
CA GLN A 354 -3.51 -22.92 -21.09
C GLN A 354 -4.35 -21.75 -20.56
N LYS A 355 -3.98 -20.50 -20.87
CA LYS A 355 -4.61 -19.25 -20.39
C LYS A 355 -4.60 -19.08 -18.85
N LEU A 356 -3.75 -19.81 -18.14
CA LEU A 356 -3.69 -19.75 -16.68
C LEU A 356 -3.23 -18.38 -16.19
N ALA A 357 -2.26 -17.75 -16.86
CA ALA A 357 -1.81 -16.39 -16.57
C ALA A 357 -2.98 -15.38 -16.68
N THR A 358 -3.79 -15.48 -17.75
CA THR A 358 -4.99 -14.66 -17.94
C THR A 358 -5.99 -14.86 -16.80
N ALA A 359 -6.20 -16.09 -16.36
CA ALA A 359 -7.12 -16.40 -15.26
C ALA A 359 -6.64 -15.80 -13.93
N LEU A 360 -5.36 -15.93 -13.61
CA LEU A 360 -4.73 -15.36 -12.42
C LEU A 360 -4.83 -13.82 -12.42
N GLU A 361 -4.47 -13.16 -13.52
CA GLU A 361 -4.60 -11.70 -13.63
C GLU A 361 -6.05 -11.23 -13.53
N THR A 362 -6.98 -11.93 -14.21
CA THR A 362 -8.42 -11.63 -14.11
C THR A 362 -8.90 -11.71 -12.66
N TYR A 363 -8.43 -12.71 -11.92
CA TYR A 363 -8.77 -12.87 -10.51
C TYR A 363 -8.24 -11.70 -9.67
N ALA A 364 -6.94 -11.39 -9.77
CA ALA A 364 -6.32 -10.31 -9.02
C ALA A 364 -6.92 -8.94 -9.35
N PHE A 365 -7.18 -8.66 -10.63
CA PHE A 365 -7.81 -7.41 -11.07
C PHE A 365 -9.23 -7.26 -10.54
N ASN A 366 -10.02 -8.34 -10.57
CA ASN A 366 -11.38 -8.32 -10.03
C ASN A 366 -11.38 -8.09 -8.51
N ARG A 367 -10.40 -8.62 -7.78
CA ARG A 367 -10.20 -8.33 -6.37
C ARG A 367 -9.86 -6.87 -6.10
N ALA A 368 -8.98 -6.27 -6.89
CA ALA A 368 -8.68 -4.85 -6.79
C ALA A 368 -9.95 -3.99 -7.06
N LEU A 369 -10.73 -4.34 -8.09
CA LEU A 369 -12.00 -3.65 -8.39
C LEU A 369 -13.05 -3.80 -7.28
N GLU A 370 -13.11 -4.97 -6.63
CA GLU A 370 -13.98 -5.21 -5.46
C GLU A 370 -13.65 -4.30 -4.28
N ASN A 371 -12.35 -4.00 -4.10
CA ASN A 371 -11.87 -3.05 -3.09
C ASN A 371 -11.99 -1.57 -3.53
N GLY A 372 -12.53 -1.31 -4.73
CA GLY A 372 -12.64 0.05 -5.27
C GLY A 372 -11.33 0.62 -5.81
N TRP A 373 -10.28 -0.18 -5.92
CA TRP A 373 -8.96 0.21 -6.46
C TRP A 373 -8.95 0.18 -7.97
N ILE A 374 -8.02 0.90 -8.58
CA ILE A 374 -7.75 0.85 -10.02
C ILE A 374 -6.67 -0.23 -10.24
N PRO A 375 -6.99 -1.36 -10.90
CA PRO A 375 -5.99 -2.38 -11.15
C PRO A 375 -4.89 -1.85 -12.05
N TYR A 376 -3.63 -2.02 -11.64
CA TYR A 376 -2.47 -1.67 -12.43
C TYR A 376 -1.30 -2.61 -12.16
N GLY A 377 -0.41 -2.71 -13.13
CA GLY A 377 0.86 -3.41 -13.00
C GLY A 377 2.01 -2.60 -13.56
N GLN A 378 3.21 -2.93 -13.17
CA GLN A 378 4.45 -2.34 -13.67
C GLN A 378 5.24 -3.39 -14.42
N ILE A 379 5.39 -3.19 -15.73
CA ILE A 379 6.00 -4.18 -16.62
C ILE A 379 7.40 -3.72 -16.98
N ILE A 380 8.40 -4.55 -16.64
CA ILE A 380 9.79 -4.30 -16.99
C ILE A 380 9.91 -4.16 -18.51
N VAL A 381 10.57 -3.10 -18.96
CA VAL A 381 10.81 -2.84 -20.39
C VAL A 381 11.59 -4.01 -21.00
N GLY A 382 11.07 -4.54 -22.11
CA GLY A 382 11.60 -5.75 -22.76
C GLY A 382 10.89 -7.05 -22.37
N ASN A 383 10.00 -7.05 -21.38
CA ASN A 383 9.16 -8.22 -21.07
C ASN A 383 7.94 -8.31 -22.03
N GLU A 384 8.20 -8.69 -23.26
CA GLU A 384 7.22 -8.78 -24.33
C GLU A 384 6.06 -9.75 -24.04
N ALA A 385 6.32 -10.79 -23.24
CA ALA A 385 5.29 -11.77 -22.89
C ALA A 385 4.23 -11.14 -21.98
N SER A 386 4.67 -10.41 -20.95
CA SER A 386 3.80 -9.70 -20.03
C SER A 386 3.06 -8.56 -20.76
N MET A 387 3.75 -7.80 -21.62
CA MET A 387 3.12 -6.72 -22.40
C MET A 387 1.96 -7.25 -23.26
N ARG A 388 2.18 -8.33 -24.04
CA ARG A 388 1.13 -8.94 -24.85
C ARG A 388 -0.05 -9.48 -24.04
N LEU A 389 0.23 -10.05 -22.87
CA LEU A 389 -0.82 -10.52 -21.96
C LEU A 389 -1.71 -9.35 -21.53
N GLN A 390 -1.11 -8.28 -21.01
CA GLN A 390 -1.81 -7.09 -20.53
C GLN A 390 -2.60 -6.39 -21.64
N GLU A 391 -2.03 -6.27 -22.85
CA GLU A 391 -2.73 -5.75 -24.03
C GLU A 391 -3.97 -6.59 -24.37
N SER A 392 -3.84 -7.92 -24.34
CA SER A 392 -4.95 -8.84 -24.63
C SER A 392 -6.09 -8.74 -23.62
N MET A 393 -5.81 -8.24 -22.42
CA MET A 393 -6.79 -7.99 -21.35
C MET A 393 -7.36 -6.57 -21.38
N GLY A 394 -6.95 -5.74 -22.35
CA GLY A 394 -7.47 -4.39 -22.55
C GLY A 394 -6.87 -3.33 -21.62
N LEU A 395 -5.65 -3.55 -21.13
CA LEU A 395 -4.96 -2.53 -20.36
C LEU A 395 -4.35 -1.45 -21.26
N HIS A 396 -4.26 -0.26 -20.72
CA HIS A 396 -3.65 0.89 -21.35
C HIS A 396 -2.28 1.16 -20.75
N PHE A 397 -1.27 1.36 -21.61
CA PHE A 397 0.10 1.62 -21.17
C PHE A 397 0.40 3.11 -21.06
N SER A 398 1.23 3.48 -20.08
CA SER A 398 1.84 4.80 -20.04
C SER A 398 2.73 5.03 -21.26
N LYS A 399 2.77 6.26 -21.78
CA LYS A 399 3.67 6.61 -22.90
C LYS A 399 5.13 6.64 -22.47
N SER A 400 5.38 7.14 -21.27
CA SER A 400 6.71 7.22 -20.66
C SER A 400 6.89 6.10 -19.63
N SER A 401 8.14 5.76 -19.36
CA SER A 401 8.54 4.79 -18.34
C SER A 401 8.60 5.42 -16.95
N VAL A 402 8.56 4.57 -15.94
CA VAL A 402 8.95 4.85 -14.55
C VAL A 402 10.22 4.10 -14.23
N TYR A 403 11.01 4.62 -13.30
CA TYR A 403 12.34 4.09 -12.97
C TYR A 403 12.39 3.79 -11.48
N TRP A 404 12.43 2.50 -11.15
CA TRP A 404 12.70 2.03 -9.80
C TRP A 404 14.18 2.13 -9.51
N MET A 405 14.55 2.75 -8.41
CA MET A 405 15.94 2.91 -8.01
C MET A 405 16.09 2.53 -6.54
N THR A 406 17.09 1.66 -6.26
CA THR A 406 17.42 1.23 -4.91
C THR A 406 18.91 1.49 -4.62
N LYS A 407 19.23 1.66 -3.33
CA LYS A 407 20.61 1.67 -2.86
C LYS A 407 21.06 0.22 -2.73
N ASN A 408 22.27 -0.10 -3.23
CA ASN A 408 22.88 -1.39 -2.86
C ASN A 408 23.11 -1.38 -1.36
N ASN A 409 22.44 -2.28 -0.64
CA ASN A 409 22.81 -2.59 0.72
C ASN A 409 24.20 -3.25 0.64
N ALA A 410 25.26 -2.51 1.03
CA ALA A 410 26.61 -3.01 1.11
C ALA A 410 26.76 -3.99 2.28
#